data_78d64def49159b591a4b7b7f05227414
#
_entry.id   78d64def49159b591a4b7b7f05227414
#
_cell.length_a   1.000
_cell.length_b   1.000
_cell.length_c   1.000
_cell.angle_alpha   90.00
_cell.angle_beta   90.00
_cell.angle_gamma   90.00
#
_symmetry.space_group_name_H-M   'P 1'
#
loop_
_entity.id
_entity.type
_entity.pdbx_description
1 polymer ?
#
loop_
_entity_poly.entity_id
_entity_poly.type
_entity_poly.pdbx_seq_one_letter_code
_entity_poly.pdbx_strand_id
1 'polypeptide(L)'
;MPKHLIRYCIILALLSAPLANANGQPALPPHTTRSVKRVAKPTFNAEAGQGVFFNDVFKEALVGKRPPVPSASSRGSNNVINRDDSAGKTWSRLISAATLEDEVKLLLQDLTLNLTTVSRFRSDHTKIQKSFEQLSLLFGVVREYDGKVRWKADAAVAQKSFETAAVNARNGDEPGFASSKRSIEDLEQLVRGDRFPGKAKPPETLDWSTVTGHTPIMKRLQVLHDEIKAASSNEKDFKKQQPKIVHSAELIALMAAAVQQADMDYADDDDYVTYAQQMQAAASTAAKAGRNNNYEMLSNAVNGVSQGCADCHGDFR
;
A
#
# COMPACT_ATOMS: atom_id res chain seq x y z
N MET A 1 5.50 2.76 -76.39
CA MET A 1 6.06 1.58 -77.06
C MET A 1 6.77 0.71 -76.10
N PRO A 2 6.81 -0.59 -76.29
CA PRO A 2 5.78 -1.49 -75.73
C PRO A 2 6.38 -2.65 -74.88
N LYS A 3 5.44 -3.38 -74.20
CA LYS A 3 5.39 -4.84 -74.07
C LYS A 3 6.46 -5.54 -73.17
N HIS A 4 6.03 -6.21 -72.08
CA HIS A 4 5.84 -7.67 -72.17
C HIS A 4 4.94 -8.17 -71.06
N LEU A 5 3.80 -8.67 -71.44
CA LEU A 5 2.96 -9.64 -70.78
C LEU A 5 3.72 -10.97 -70.72
N ILE A 6 3.77 -11.63 -69.51
CA ILE A 6 3.92 -13.08 -69.48
C ILE A 6 2.88 -13.62 -68.46
N ARG A 7 1.91 -14.32 -69.06
CA ARG A 7 0.93 -15.22 -68.44
C ARG A 7 1.65 -16.45 -67.92
N TYR A 8 1.33 -16.92 -66.73
CA TYR A 8 1.35 -18.34 -66.47
C TYR A 8 0.11 -18.73 -65.61
N CYS A 9 -0.80 -19.42 -66.28
CA CYS A 9 -1.81 -20.31 -65.78
C CYS A 9 -1.11 -21.60 -65.33
N ILE A 10 -1.30 -22.11 -64.15
CA ILE A 10 -1.13 -23.52 -63.83
C ILE A 10 -2.11 -23.90 -62.70
N ILE A 11 -3.16 -24.63 -63.13
CA ILE A 11 -3.77 -25.89 -62.69
C ILE A 11 -4.27 -25.97 -61.27
N LEU A 12 -5.60 -25.96 -61.17
CA LEU A 12 -6.40 -26.60 -60.10
C LEU A 12 -6.09 -28.11 -60.06
N ALA A 13 -5.67 -28.60 -58.90
CA ALA A 13 -5.79 -30.01 -58.56
C ALA A 13 -6.67 -30.09 -57.29
N LEU A 14 -7.91 -30.49 -57.51
CA LEU A 14 -8.85 -30.93 -56.49
C LEU A 14 -8.32 -32.27 -55.88
N LEU A 15 -7.96 -32.26 -54.65
CA LEU A 15 -7.81 -33.46 -53.81
C LEU A 15 -8.80 -33.33 -52.65
N SER A 16 -9.95 -33.99 -52.86
CA SER A 16 -10.90 -34.29 -51.81
C SER A 16 -10.31 -35.35 -50.85
N ALA A 17 -10.01 -34.98 -49.65
CA ALA A 17 -9.71 -35.89 -48.55
C ALA A 17 -10.91 -35.94 -47.58
N PRO A 18 -11.29 -37.10 -47.06
CA PRO A 18 -12.48 -37.26 -46.22
C PRO A 18 -12.22 -36.73 -44.84
N LEU A 19 -13.22 -36.05 -44.29
CA LEU A 19 -13.30 -35.65 -42.87
C LEU A 19 -13.33 -36.89 -41.98
N ALA A 20 -12.22 -37.23 -41.38
CA ALA A 20 -12.20 -38.12 -40.24
C ALA A 20 -12.50 -37.32 -38.98
N ASN A 21 -13.71 -37.50 -38.48
CA ASN A 21 -14.12 -37.09 -37.11
C ASN A 21 -13.34 -37.91 -36.10
N ALA A 22 -12.27 -37.35 -35.57
CA ALA A 22 -11.57 -37.92 -34.38
C ALA A 22 -11.83 -37.04 -33.14
N ASN A 23 -13.04 -37.18 -32.57
CA ASN A 23 -13.31 -36.82 -31.22
C ASN A 23 -12.63 -37.81 -30.27
N GLY A 24 -11.31 -37.73 -30.15
CA GLY A 24 -10.52 -38.44 -29.17
C GLY A 24 -10.08 -37.46 -28.10
N GLN A 25 -10.99 -37.05 -27.22
CA GLN A 25 -10.58 -36.48 -25.93
C GLN A 25 -9.98 -37.65 -25.10
N PRO A 26 -8.75 -37.51 -24.60
CA PRO A 26 -8.25 -38.47 -23.64
C PRO A 26 -9.13 -38.39 -22.39
N ALA A 27 -9.69 -39.53 -22.01
CA ALA A 27 -10.47 -39.69 -20.79
C ALA A 27 -9.60 -39.26 -19.60
N LEU A 28 -10.04 -38.24 -18.87
CA LEU A 28 -9.45 -37.87 -17.59
C LEU A 28 -9.51 -39.09 -16.66
N PRO A 29 -8.41 -39.39 -15.95
CA PRO A 29 -8.42 -40.49 -14.99
C PRO A 29 -9.51 -40.21 -13.92
N PRO A 30 -10.19 -41.26 -13.45
CA PRO A 30 -11.25 -41.09 -12.46
C PRO A 30 -10.68 -40.41 -11.22
N HIS A 31 -11.28 -39.29 -10.83
CA HIS A 31 -10.97 -38.62 -9.58
C HIS A 31 -11.24 -39.61 -8.44
N THR A 32 -10.18 -40.20 -7.93
CA THR A 32 -10.24 -40.90 -6.64
C THR A 32 -10.55 -39.84 -5.59
N THR A 33 -11.81 -39.75 -5.21
CA THR A 33 -12.25 -39.03 -4.03
C THR A 33 -11.59 -39.69 -2.82
N ARG A 34 -10.43 -39.13 -2.43
CA ARG A 34 -9.79 -39.52 -1.18
C ARG A 34 -10.76 -39.11 -0.07
N SER A 35 -11.50 -40.07 0.44
CA SER A 35 -12.35 -39.94 1.60
C SER A 35 -11.46 -39.42 2.76
N VAL A 36 -11.53 -38.14 3.03
CA VAL A 36 -10.90 -37.56 4.23
C VAL A 36 -11.69 -38.08 5.39
N LYS A 37 -11.15 -39.07 6.11
CA LYS A 37 -11.71 -39.51 7.40
C LYS A 37 -11.82 -38.28 8.28
N ARG A 38 -13.03 -37.77 8.47
CA ARG A 38 -13.28 -36.73 9.47
C ARG A 38 -12.86 -37.30 10.80
N VAL A 39 -11.92 -36.61 11.45
CA VAL A 39 -11.57 -36.88 12.85
C VAL A 39 -12.86 -36.80 13.66
N ALA A 40 -13.17 -37.85 14.42
CA ALA A 40 -14.34 -37.88 15.30
C ALA A 40 -14.29 -36.62 16.20
N LYS A 41 -15.44 -35.97 16.37
CA LYS A 41 -15.55 -34.86 17.32
C LYS A 41 -15.05 -35.33 18.69
N PRO A 42 -14.15 -34.55 19.34
CA PRO A 42 -13.75 -34.88 20.69
C PRO A 42 -15.00 -34.95 21.59
N THR A 43 -15.22 -36.10 22.22
CA THR A 43 -16.26 -36.26 23.25
C THR A 43 -15.71 -35.69 24.54
N PHE A 44 -16.25 -34.57 24.97
CA PHE A 44 -15.96 -34.02 26.30
C PHE A 44 -16.63 -34.94 27.35
N ASN A 45 -15.82 -35.49 28.23
CA ASN A 45 -16.32 -36.16 29.41
C ASN A 45 -16.77 -35.04 30.41
N ALA A 46 -18.06 -34.98 30.68
CA ALA A 46 -18.63 -33.99 31.61
C ALA A 46 -18.04 -34.08 33.03
N GLU A 47 -17.58 -35.27 33.42
CA GLU A 47 -16.96 -35.51 34.74
C GLU A 47 -15.51 -34.95 34.80
N ALA A 48 -14.79 -34.96 33.70
CA ALA A 48 -13.42 -34.38 33.63
C ALA A 48 -13.41 -32.84 33.65
N GLY A 49 -14.55 -32.19 33.41
CA GLY A 49 -14.71 -30.73 33.46
C GLY A 49 -15.20 -30.21 34.81
N GLN A 50 -15.58 -31.07 35.75
CA GLN A 50 -16.02 -30.64 37.07
C GLN A 50 -14.84 -30.07 37.85
N GLY A 51 -14.96 -28.82 38.24
CA GLY A 51 -13.92 -28.09 39.01
C GLY A 51 -12.89 -27.34 38.13
N VAL A 52 -12.96 -27.47 36.78
CA VAL A 52 -12.06 -26.71 35.86
C VAL A 52 -12.72 -25.43 35.38
N PHE A 53 -14.05 -25.39 35.36
CA PHE A 53 -14.81 -24.19 34.95
C PHE A 53 -15.60 -23.63 36.13
N PHE A 54 -15.64 -22.30 36.22
CA PHE A 54 -16.47 -21.62 37.22
C PHE A 54 -17.96 -21.82 36.88
N ASN A 55 -18.76 -22.14 37.92
CA ASN A 55 -20.22 -22.26 37.73
C ASN A 55 -20.88 -20.90 37.39
N ASP A 56 -20.29 -19.82 37.96
CA ASP A 56 -20.69 -18.44 37.67
C ASP A 56 -19.43 -17.57 37.70
N VAL A 57 -18.90 -17.24 36.50
CA VAL A 57 -17.68 -16.43 36.34
C VAL A 57 -17.79 -15.07 37.03
N PHE A 58 -18.98 -14.49 37.05
CA PHE A 58 -19.20 -13.18 37.68
C PHE A 58 -19.19 -13.23 39.20
N LYS A 59 -19.61 -14.36 39.78
CA LYS A 59 -19.65 -14.53 41.22
C LYS A 59 -18.40 -15.16 41.80
N GLU A 60 -17.69 -15.99 41.00
CA GLU A 60 -16.57 -16.79 41.51
C GLU A 60 -15.20 -16.26 41.05
N ALA A 61 -15.07 -15.79 39.82
CA ALA A 61 -13.80 -15.31 39.27
C ALA A 61 -13.59 -13.80 39.43
N LEU A 62 -14.67 -13.01 39.52
CA LEU A 62 -14.60 -11.56 39.70
C LEU A 62 -14.78 -11.07 41.15
N VAL A 63 -14.76 -11.98 42.13
CA VAL A 63 -14.82 -11.65 43.58
C VAL A 63 -13.43 -11.28 44.06
N GLY A 64 -13.21 -10.01 44.33
CA GLY A 64 -11.98 -9.51 44.91
C GLY A 64 -11.69 -8.06 44.54
N LYS A 65 -10.80 -7.43 45.30
CA LYS A 65 -10.29 -6.12 44.92
C LYS A 65 -9.59 -6.25 43.59
N ARG A 66 -10.10 -5.54 42.57
CA ARG A 66 -9.44 -5.45 41.24
C ARG A 66 -7.94 -5.20 41.52
N PRO A 67 -7.03 -6.04 40.98
CA PRO A 67 -5.61 -5.72 41.08
C PRO A 67 -5.43 -4.31 40.53
N PRO A 68 -4.59 -3.46 41.18
CA PRO A 68 -4.29 -2.16 40.61
C PRO A 68 -3.81 -2.44 39.20
N VAL A 69 -4.54 -1.90 38.22
CA VAL A 69 -4.05 -1.82 36.86
C VAL A 69 -2.68 -1.19 37.00
N PRO A 70 -1.58 -1.83 36.61
CA PRO A 70 -0.30 -1.16 36.65
C PRO A 70 -0.51 0.10 35.82
N SER A 71 -0.55 1.23 36.56
CA SER A 71 -0.58 2.54 35.89
C SER A 71 0.51 2.51 34.84
N ALA A 72 0.19 2.79 33.60
CA ALA A 72 1.14 2.89 32.51
C ALA A 72 2.13 4.06 32.72
N SER A 73 2.44 4.37 33.96
CA SER A 73 3.27 5.46 34.41
C SER A 73 4.61 4.98 34.94
N SER A 74 5.38 4.28 34.11
CA SER A 74 6.84 4.24 34.29
C SER A 74 7.59 3.53 33.18
N ARG A 75 7.10 3.62 31.96
CA ARG A 75 7.99 3.43 30.81
C ARG A 75 8.04 4.74 30.04
N GLY A 76 9.06 5.51 30.37
CA GLY A 76 9.74 6.49 29.56
C GLY A 76 8.86 7.55 28.90
N SER A 77 8.94 8.73 29.52
CA SER A 77 8.75 10.04 28.90
C SER A 77 7.43 10.28 28.19
N ASN A 78 6.51 10.81 28.97
CA ASN A 78 5.38 11.59 28.52
C ASN A 78 5.79 12.62 27.46
N ASN A 79 5.62 12.32 26.19
CA ASN A 79 5.15 13.31 25.28
C ASN A 79 3.62 13.18 25.24
N VAL A 80 2.97 13.80 26.21
CA VAL A 80 1.62 14.33 26.01
C VAL A 80 1.80 15.34 24.88
N ILE A 81 1.49 14.93 23.66
CA ILE A 81 1.36 15.84 22.54
C ILE A 81 0.11 16.63 22.86
N ASN A 82 0.31 17.80 23.50
CA ASN A 82 -0.70 18.83 23.50
C ASN A 82 -1.16 19.00 22.06
N ARG A 83 -2.44 18.82 21.82
CA ARG A 83 -3.12 19.31 20.63
C ARG A 83 -3.10 20.84 20.68
N ASP A 84 -1.95 21.43 20.47
CA ASP A 84 -1.87 22.80 20.01
C ASP A 84 -2.16 22.75 18.51
N ASP A 85 -3.35 23.18 18.13
CA ASP A 85 -3.82 23.31 16.75
C ASP A 85 -2.96 24.24 15.88
N SER A 86 -1.85 24.72 16.41
CA SER A 86 -0.87 25.61 15.76
C SER A 86 0.50 24.99 15.52
N ALA A 87 0.78 23.76 15.98
CA ALA A 87 2.01 23.05 15.61
C ALA A 87 1.82 22.43 14.24
N GLY A 88 2.07 23.19 13.18
CA GLY A 88 2.08 22.71 11.80
C GLY A 88 2.81 21.38 11.71
N LYS A 89 2.13 20.39 11.14
CA LYS A 89 2.68 19.03 11.00
C LYS A 89 4.01 19.08 10.26
N THR A 90 5.08 18.68 10.93
CA THR A 90 6.44 18.73 10.40
C THR A 90 6.69 17.45 9.61
N TRP A 91 6.27 17.41 8.35
CA TRP A 91 6.49 16.28 7.45
C TRP A 91 7.96 15.90 7.34
N SER A 92 8.87 16.89 7.42
CA SER A 92 10.33 16.65 7.38
C SER A 92 10.87 15.79 8.53
N ARG A 93 10.12 15.65 9.61
CA ARG A 93 10.48 14.73 10.72
C ARG A 93 10.09 13.27 10.45
N LEU A 94 9.14 13.06 9.55
CA LEU A 94 8.59 11.73 9.23
C LEU A 94 9.27 11.12 8.01
N ILE A 95 9.53 11.95 7.00
CA ILE A 95 10.10 11.52 5.73
C ILE A 95 11.11 12.53 5.21
N SER A 96 12.23 12.04 4.70
CA SER A 96 13.24 12.89 4.08
C SER A 96 12.82 13.32 2.67
N ALA A 97 13.29 14.49 2.23
CA ALA A 97 13.10 14.94 0.86
C ALA A 97 13.63 13.92 -0.17
N ALA A 98 14.74 13.25 0.15
CA ALA A 98 15.32 12.22 -0.71
C ALA A 98 14.38 11.03 -0.88
N THR A 99 13.78 10.53 0.20
CA THR A 99 12.81 9.43 0.14
C THR A 99 11.57 9.80 -0.67
N LEU A 100 11.06 11.04 -0.52
CA LEU A 100 9.95 11.53 -1.35
C LEU A 100 10.31 11.53 -2.84
N GLU A 101 11.49 12.04 -3.18
CA GLU A 101 11.97 12.09 -4.55
C GLU A 101 12.17 10.71 -5.14
N ASP A 102 12.73 9.79 -4.38
CA ASP A 102 13.01 8.43 -4.83
C ASP A 102 11.72 7.63 -5.01
N GLU A 103 10.73 7.75 -4.11
CA GLU A 103 9.44 7.10 -4.29
C GLU A 103 8.69 7.61 -5.53
N VAL A 104 8.70 8.93 -5.80
CA VAL A 104 8.12 9.49 -7.03
C VAL A 104 8.78 8.92 -8.28
N LYS A 105 10.11 8.76 -8.29
CA LYS A 105 10.86 8.16 -9.41
C LYS A 105 10.53 6.67 -9.58
N LEU A 106 10.40 5.93 -8.47
CA LEU A 106 10.02 4.51 -8.49
C LEU A 106 8.61 4.32 -9.05
N LEU A 107 7.66 5.16 -8.64
CA LEU A 107 6.30 5.15 -9.18
C LEU A 107 6.27 5.51 -10.67
N LEU A 108 7.06 6.49 -11.12
CA LEU A 108 7.20 6.81 -12.52
C LEU A 108 7.73 5.62 -13.32
N GLN A 109 8.76 4.94 -12.83
CA GLN A 109 9.31 3.76 -13.47
C GLN A 109 8.28 2.62 -13.55
N ASP A 110 7.56 2.32 -12.46
CA ASP A 110 6.51 1.28 -12.46
C ASP A 110 5.38 1.61 -13.43
N LEU A 111 4.90 2.85 -13.43
CA LEU A 111 3.88 3.32 -14.36
C LEU A 111 4.33 3.21 -15.82
N THR A 112 5.55 3.63 -16.14
CA THR A 112 6.11 3.57 -17.50
C THR A 112 6.20 2.12 -17.99
N LEU A 113 6.62 1.19 -17.14
CA LEU A 113 6.72 -0.23 -17.47
C LEU A 113 5.35 -0.91 -17.64
N ASN A 114 4.34 -0.46 -16.93
CA ASN A 114 3.02 -1.10 -16.95
C ASN A 114 2.04 -0.44 -17.93
N LEU A 115 2.24 0.81 -18.32
CA LEU A 115 1.35 1.54 -19.23
C LEU A 115 1.84 1.51 -20.70
N THR A 116 1.98 0.31 -21.28
CA THR A 116 2.55 0.12 -22.60
C THR A 116 1.50 0.04 -23.71
N THR A 117 0.39 -0.65 -23.45
CA THR A 117 -0.71 -0.86 -24.41
C THR A 117 -2.07 -0.73 -23.75
N VAL A 118 -3.11 -0.44 -24.53
CA VAL A 118 -4.51 -0.38 -24.04
C VAL A 118 -4.94 -1.72 -23.44
N SER A 119 -4.52 -2.84 -24.03
CA SER A 119 -4.87 -4.17 -23.51
C SER A 119 -4.26 -4.42 -22.13
N ARG A 120 -2.99 -4.06 -21.94
CA ARG A 120 -2.32 -4.19 -20.65
C ARG A 120 -2.93 -3.23 -19.60
N PHE A 121 -3.20 -2.00 -20.02
CA PHE A 121 -3.89 -1.03 -19.15
C PHE A 121 -5.23 -1.57 -18.66
N ARG A 122 -6.04 -2.18 -19.55
CA ARG A 122 -7.32 -2.77 -19.18
C ARG A 122 -7.19 -3.88 -18.14
N SER A 123 -6.13 -4.68 -18.18
CA SER A 123 -5.85 -5.69 -17.16
C SER A 123 -5.37 -5.11 -15.86
N ASP A 124 -4.55 -4.05 -15.90
CA ASP A 124 -3.78 -3.54 -14.77
C ASP A 124 -4.30 -2.18 -14.25
N HIS A 125 -5.44 -1.68 -14.79
CA HIS A 125 -5.95 -0.33 -14.49
C HIS A 125 -6.10 -0.04 -12.99
N THR A 126 -6.52 -1.03 -12.19
CA THR A 126 -6.63 -0.88 -10.73
C THR A 126 -5.26 -0.66 -10.07
N LYS A 127 -4.20 -1.30 -10.57
CA LYS A 127 -2.83 -1.08 -10.09
C LYS A 127 -2.37 0.33 -10.47
N ILE A 128 -2.61 0.72 -11.72
CA ILE A 128 -2.26 2.04 -12.26
C ILE A 128 -3.00 3.15 -11.52
N GLN A 129 -4.29 2.97 -11.25
CA GLN A 129 -5.08 3.87 -10.42
C GLN A 129 -4.41 4.11 -9.06
N LYS A 130 -4.03 3.04 -8.35
CA LYS A 130 -3.38 3.14 -7.04
C LYS A 130 -2.02 3.84 -7.10
N SER A 131 -1.25 3.65 -8.17
CA SER A 131 0.01 4.37 -8.36
C SER A 131 -0.22 5.87 -8.52
N PHE A 132 -1.27 6.30 -9.22
CA PHE A 132 -1.67 7.71 -9.29
C PHE A 132 -2.20 8.25 -7.96
N GLU A 133 -2.97 7.47 -7.19
CA GLU A 133 -3.39 7.84 -5.84
C GLU A 133 -2.18 8.02 -4.91
N GLN A 134 -1.16 7.18 -5.02
CA GLN A 134 0.09 7.35 -4.27
C GLN A 134 0.85 8.61 -4.70
N LEU A 135 0.93 8.91 -6.00
CA LEU A 135 1.51 10.15 -6.48
C LEU A 135 0.74 11.37 -5.95
N SER A 136 -0.59 11.32 -5.96
CA SER A 136 -1.43 12.37 -5.38
C SER A 136 -1.11 12.57 -3.90
N LEU A 137 -0.99 11.49 -3.11
CA LEU A 137 -0.60 11.54 -1.70
C LEU A 137 0.78 12.17 -1.51
N LEU A 138 1.79 11.72 -2.25
CA LEU A 138 3.15 12.24 -2.14
C LEU A 138 3.22 13.73 -2.49
N PHE A 139 2.54 14.18 -3.55
CA PHE A 139 2.48 15.59 -3.91
C PHE A 139 1.63 16.42 -2.94
N GLY A 140 0.65 15.83 -2.26
CA GLY A 140 -0.03 16.45 -1.11
C GLY A 140 0.95 16.73 0.02
N VAL A 141 1.79 15.75 0.37
CA VAL A 141 2.85 15.93 1.37
C VAL A 141 3.91 16.94 0.91
N VAL A 142 4.36 16.89 -0.35
CA VAL A 142 5.31 17.87 -0.92
C VAL A 142 4.74 19.28 -0.84
N ARG A 143 3.45 19.46 -1.09
CA ARG A 143 2.74 20.75 -0.98
C ARG A 143 2.83 21.34 0.43
N GLU A 144 2.71 20.51 1.46
CA GLU A 144 2.72 20.93 2.87
C GLU A 144 4.09 20.76 3.54
N TYR A 145 5.09 20.26 2.82
CA TYR A 145 6.40 19.95 3.37
C TYR A 145 7.06 21.18 3.97
N ASP A 146 7.49 21.10 5.21
CA ASP A 146 8.06 22.22 6.00
C ASP A 146 9.54 22.49 5.73
N GLY A 147 10.23 21.60 4.97
CA GLY A 147 11.62 21.73 4.58
C GLY A 147 11.81 22.09 3.11
N LYS A 148 13.07 22.07 2.67
CA LYS A 148 13.41 22.18 1.25
C LYS A 148 13.14 20.85 0.58
N VAL A 149 12.27 20.84 -0.41
CA VAL A 149 11.94 19.66 -1.23
C VAL A 149 11.81 20.08 -2.69
N ARG A 150 12.21 19.19 -3.58
CA ARG A 150 12.03 19.36 -5.01
C ARG A 150 10.54 19.43 -5.34
N TRP A 151 10.20 20.12 -6.39
CA TRP A 151 8.83 20.24 -6.92
C TRP A 151 7.83 20.99 -6.04
N LYS A 152 8.26 21.60 -4.94
CA LYS A 152 7.37 22.35 -4.01
C LYS A 152 6.46 23.36 -4.73
N ALA A 153 7.02 24.10 -5.69
CA ALA A 153 6.29 25.12 -6.44
C ALA A 153 5.20 24.55 -7.36
N ASP A 154 5.34 23.30 -7.79
CA ASP A 154 4.42 22.63 -8.70
C ASP A 154 3.50 21.62 -7.98
N ALA A 155 3.76 21.39 -6.68
CA ALA A 155 3.15 20.30 -5.93
C ALA A 155 1.62 20.35 -5.89
N ALA A 156 1.01 21.51 -5.73
CA ALA A 156 -0.44 21.64 -5.67
C ALA A 156 -1.10 21.27 -7.01
N VAL A 157 -0.51 21.68 -8.14
CA VAL A 157 -1.03 21.37 -9.48
C VAL A 157 -0.80 19.89 -9.79
N ALA A 158 0.38 19.35 -9.46
CA ALA A 158 0.72 17.93 -9.64
C ALA A 158 -0.21 17.03 -8.82
N GLN A 159 -0.43 17.34 -7.53
CA GLN A 159 -1.35 16.61 -6.67
C GLN A 159 -2.74 16.49 -7.32
N LYS A 160 -3.34 17.63 -7.72
CA LYS A 160 -4.68 17.62 -8.32
C LYS A 160 -4.72 16.92 -9.68
N SER A 161 -3.64 16.99 -10.45
CA SER A 161 -3.53 16.28 -11.72
C SER A 161 -3.49 14.77 -11.52
N PHE A 162 -2.74 14.26 -10.52
CA PHE A 162 -2.66 12.82 -10.22
C PHE A 162 -3.93 12.28 -9.56
N GLU A 163 -4.61 13.07 -8.73
CA GLU A 163 -5.95 12.76 -8.25
C GLU A 163 -6.91 12.53 -9.44
N THR A 164 -6.90 13.43 -10.40
CA THR A 164 -7.72 13.31 -11.63
C THR A 164 -7.29 12.10 -12.47
N ALA A 165 -5.98 11.83 -12.59
CA ALA A 165 -5.47 10.69 -13.32
C ALA A 165 -5.92 9.36 -12.69
N ALA A 166 -5.95 9.28 -11.35
CA ALA A 166 -6.46 8.12 -10.63
C ALA A 166 -7.95 7.87 -10.95
N VAL A 167 -8.78 8.92 -10.95
CA VAL A 167 -10.19 8.82 -11.32
C VAL A 167 -10.35 8.33 -12.76
N ASN A 168 -9.59 8.88 -13.70
CA ASN A 168 -9.65 8.52 -15.12
C ASN A 168 -9.17 7.08 -15.38
N ALA A 169 -8.25 6.56 -14.57
CA ALA A 169 -7.76 5.19 -14.71
C ALA A 169 -8.77 4.13 -14.24
N ARG A 170 -9.78 4.51 -13.45
CA ARG A 170 -10.70 3.59 -12.74
C ARG A 170 -11.42 2.61 -13.66
N ASN A 171 -11.82 3.04 -14.85
CA ASN A 171 -12.64 2.23 -15.75
C ASN A 171 -11.84 1.28 -16.65
N GLY A 172 -10.52 1.44 -16.77
CA GLY A 172 -9.67 0.62 -17.63
C GLY A 172 -9.95 0.78 -19.14
N ASP A 173 -10.58 1.89 -19.54
CA ASP A 173 -10.98 2.19 -20.93
C ASP A 173 -9.89 2.92 -21.71
N GLU A 174 -10.10 3.09 -23.03
CA GLU A 174 -9.13 3.76 -23.90
C GLU A 174 -8.93 5.25 -23.57
N PRO A 175 -9.98 6.03 -23.25
CA PRO A 175 -9.79 7.39 -22.74
C PRO A 175 -8.94 7.45 -21.47
N GLY A 176 -9.16 6.53 -20.53
CA GLY A 176 -8.35 6.38 -19.31
C GLY A 176 -6.89 6.07 -19.62
N PHE A 177 -6.63 5.19 -20.58
CA PHE A 177 -5.27 4.90 -21.06
C PHE A 177 -4.58 6.16 -21.61
N ALA A 178 -5.25 6.88 -22.51
CA ALA A 178 -4.71 8.10 -23.12
C ALA A 178 -4.46 9.20 -22.08
N SER A 179 -5.35 9.34 -21.09
CA SER A 179 -5.19 10.26 -19.97
C SER A 179 -4.00 9.87 -19.10
N SER A 180 -3.89 8.59 -18.75
CA SER A 180 -2.79 8.06 -17.93
C SER A 180 -1.43 8.26 -18.59
N LYS A 181 -1.34 8.06 -19.91
CA LYS A 181 -0.11 8.33 -20.67
C LYS A 181 0.33 9.78 -20.57
N ARG A 182 -0.58 10.72 -20.78
CA ARG A 182 -0.27 12.14 -20.63
C ARG A 182 0.20 12.48 -19.23
N SER A 183 -0.43 11.91 -18.21
CA SER A 183 -0.01 12.13 -16.82
C SER A 183 1.39 11.61 -16.52
N ILE A 184 1.80 10.50 -17.16
CA ILE A 184 3.19 10.01 -17.09
C ILE A 184 4.15 10.97 -17.77
N GLU A 185 3.82 11.44 -18.99
CA GLU A 185 4.62 12.40 -19.74
C GLU A 185 4.82 13.71 -18.94
N ASP A 186 3.77 14.20 -18.27
CA ASP A 186 3.83 15.36 -17.39
C ASP A 186 4.77 15.11 -16.19
N LEU A 187 4.69 13.91 -15.58
CA LEU A 187 5.57 13.52 -14.49
C LEU A 187 7.02 13.38 -14.93
N GLU A 188 7.26 12.83 -16.11
CA GLU A 188 8.61 12.73 -16.71
C GLU A 188 9.25 14.12 -16.89
N GLN A 189 8.49 15.09 -17.39
CA GLN A 189 8.97 16.47 -17.53
C GLN A 189 9.35 17.05 -16.17
N LEU A 190 8.47 16.91 -15.17
CA LEU A 190 8.75 17.36 -13.81
C LEU A 190 10.01 16.71 -13.20
N VAL A 191 10.17 15.39 -13.38
CA VAL A 191 11.33 14.65 -12.87
C VAL A 191 12.62 15.06 -13.58
N ARG A 192 12.57 15.42 -14.87
CA ARG A 192 13.71 15.98 -15.61
C ARG A 192 14.12 17.38 -15.13
N GLY A 193 13.22 18.09 -14.44
CA GLY A 193 13.50 19.43 -13.90
C GLY A 193 12.73 20.56 -14.56
N ASP A 194 11.83 20.24 -15.47
CA ASP A 194 10.92 21.20 -16.08
C ASP A 194 9.81 21.59 -15.09
N ARG A 195 9.07 22.65 -15.39
CA ARG A 195 7.82 22.97 -14.67
C ARG A 195 6.77 21.92 -15.00
N PHE A 196 5.91 21.63 -14.03
CA PHE A 196 4.81 20.69 -14.27
C PHE A 196 3.82 21.29 -15.26
N PRO A 197 3.56 20.66 -16.43
CA PRO A 197 2.76 21.24 -17.50
C PRO A 197 1.25 21.14 -17.26
N GLY A 198 0.82 20.39 -16.26
CA GLY A 198 -0.59 20.20 -15.92
C GLY A 198 -1.30 21.52 -15.63
N LYS A 199 -2.58 21.59 -16.03
CA LYS A 199 -3.43 22.80 -15.90
C LYS A 199 -4.53 22.65 -14.87
N ALA A 200 -4.44 21.66 -14.00
CA ALA A 200 -5.40 21.45 -12.92
C ALA A 200 -5.44 22.71 -12.02
N LYS A 201 -6.63 23.07 -11.57
CA LYS A 201 -6.81 24.16 -10.60
C LYS A 201 -6.88 23.53 -9.21
N PRO A 202 -5.80 23.57 -8.41
CA PRO A 202 -5.82 23.05 -7.06
C PRO A 202 -6.68 23.93 -6.16
N PRO A 203 -7.35 23.37 -5.13
CA PRO A 203 -8.02 24.14 -4.09
C PRO A 203 -6.98 24.90 -3.23
N GLU A 204 -7.42 25.96 -2.55
CA GLU A 204 -6.54 26.72 -1.63
C GLU A 204 -6.05 25.83 -0.48
N THR A 205 -6.97 25.09 0.13
CA THR A 205 -6.70 24.11 1.19
C THR A 205 -6.73 22.71 0.63
N LEU A 206 -5.85 21.84 1.14
CA LEU A 206 -5.82 20.44 0.78
C LEU A 206 -6.91 19.70 1.58
N ASP A 207 -7.78 19.01 0.89
CA ASP A 207 -8.72 18.05 1.47
C ASP A 207 -8.12 16.65 1.29
N TRP A 208 -7.65 16.05 2.37
CA TRP A 208 -6.97 14.76 2.35
C TRP A 208 -7.87 13.61 1.93
N SER A 209 -9.17 13.70 2.17
CA SER A 209 -10.14 12.67 1.75
C SER A 209 -10.22 12.54 0.22
N THR A 210 -9.93 13.62 -0.51
CA THR A 210 -9.92 13.61 -1.98
C THR A 210 -8.57 13.19 -2.57
N VAL A 211 -7.48 13.33 -1.79
CA VAL A 211 -6.12 13.01 -2.25
C VAL A 211 -5.93 11.52 -2.49
N THR A 212 -6.42 10.71 -1.56
CA THR A 212 -6.38 9.25 -1.64
C THR A 212 -7.35 8.64 -0.64
N GLY A 213 -7.87 7.45 -0.95
CA GLY A 213 -8.73 6.71 -0.01
C GLY A 213 -7.93 5.83 0.95
N HIS A 214 -8.60 5.32 2.00
CA HIS A 214 -8.00 4.38 2.95
C HIS A 214 -7.46 3.11 2.29
N THR A 215 -8.24 2.48 1.40
CA THR A 215 -7.86 1.20 0.79
C THR A 215 -6.52 1.23 0.05
N PRO A 216 -6.18 2.25 -0.78
CA PRO A 216 -4.87 2.37 -1.37
C PRO A 216 -3.74 2.51 -0.34
N ILE A 217 -3.95 3.32 0.70
CA ILE A 217 -2.98 3.51 1.79
C ILE A 217 -2.72 2.17 2.49
N MET A 218 -3.77 1.46 2.93
CA MET A 218 -3.64 0.20 3.66
C MET A 218 -2.93 -0.88 2.83
N LYS A 219 -3.21 -0.96 1.52
CA LYS A 219 -2.50 -1.89 0.63
C LYS A 219 -1.02 -1.53 0.46
N ARG A 220 -0.69 -0.25 0.41
CA ARG A 220 0.72 0.17 0.35
C ARG A 220 1.42 -0.07 1.68
N LEU A 221 0.79 0.25 2.81
CA LEU A 221 1.29 -0.06 4.14
C LEU A 221 1.63 -1.53 4.31
N GLN A 222 0.75 -2.44 3.85
CA GLN A 222 1.01 -3.88 3.88
C GLN A 222 2.28 -4.25 3.12
N VAL A 223 2.45 -3.75 1.89
CA VAL A 223 3.66 -4.02 1.09
C VAL A 223 4.92 -3.51 1.78
N LEU A 224 4.89 -2.27 2.28
CA LEU A 224 6.02 -1.66 2.98
C LEU A 224 6.36 -2.39 4.28
N HIS A 225 5.34 -2.82 5.04
CA HIS A 225 5.53 -3.62 6.25
C HIS A 225 6.16 -4.97 5.95
N ASP A 226 5.70 -5.67 4.91
CA ASP A 226 6.29 -6.95 4.50
C ASP A 226 7.74 -6.76 4.04
N GLU A 227 8.06 -5.65 3.38
CA GLU A 227 9.42 -5.30 2.98
C GLU A 227 10.35 -5.09 4.17
N ILE A 228 9.95 -4.28 5.18
CA ILE A 228 10.80 -4.06 6.36
C ILE A 228 10.92 -5.32 7.20
N LYS A 229 9.86 -6.12 7.31
CA LYS A 229 9.87 -7.40 8.03
C LYS A 229 10.82 -8.40 7.38
N ALA A 230 10.77 -8.55 6.06
CA ALA A 230 11.69 -9.41 5.33
C ALA A 230 13.15 -8.94 5.46
N ALA A 231 13.38 -7.63 5.32
CA ALA A 231 14.72 -7.04 5.42
C ALA A 231 15.30 -7.06 6.85
N SER A 232 14.45 -7.20 7.89
CA SER A 232 14.82 -7.29 9.30
C SER A 232 14.85 -8.72 9.85
N SER A 233 14.71 -9.75 9.00
CA SER A 233 14.65 -11.14 9.42
C SER A 233 15.90 -11.61 10.17
N ASN A 234 17.05 -11.05 9.84
CA ASN A 234 18.32 -11.28 10.52
C ASN A 234 19.26 -10.09 10.30
N GLU A 235 20.33 -10.03 11.13
CA GLU A 235 21.28 -8.92 11.12
C GLU A 235 22.06 -8.79 9.78
N LYS A 236 22.31 -9.91 9.10
CA LYS A 236 23.02 -9.91 7.81
C LYS A 236 22.18 -9.28 6.70
N ASP A 237 20.89 -9.60 6.65
CA ASP A 237 19.96 -9.01 5.68
C ASP A 237 19.70 -7.55 6.00
N PHE A 238 19.55 -7.23 7.28
CA PHE A 238 19.46 -5.84 7.75
C PHE A 238 20.63 -4.99 7.22
N LYS A 239 21.87 -5.41 7.45
CA LYS A 239 23.06 -4.67 6.99
C LYS A 239 23.11 -4.44 5.48
N LYS A 240 22.57 -5.37 4.71
CA LYS A 240 22.53 -5.26 3.24
C LYS A 240 21.42 -4.35 2.73
N GLN A 241 20.34 -4.24 3.47
CA GLN A 241 19.10 -3.60 3.03
C GLN A 241 18.75 -2.31 3.79
N GLN A 242 19.71 -1.76 4.54
CA GLN A 242 19.50 -0.52 5.31
C GLN A 242 18.81 0.61 4.54
N PRO A 243 19.25 0.98 3.31
CA PRO A 243 18.58 2.05 2.57
C PRO A 243 17.11 1.72 2.27
N LYS A 244 16.81 0.48 1.93
CA LYS A 244 15.43 0.03 1.67
C LYS A 244 14.59 0.08 2.95
N ILE A 245 15.15 -0.32 4.09
CA ILE A 245 14.46 -0.25 5.39
C ILE A 245 14.13 1.18 5.75
N VAL A 246 15.08 2.10 5.61
CA VAL A 246 14.86 3.53 5.88
C VAL A 246 13.76 4.08 4.96
N HIS A 247 13.85 3.79 3.66
CA HIS A 247 12.86 4.22 2.67
C HIS A 247 11.45 3.72 3.02
N SER A 248 11.27 2.41 3.22
CA SER A 248 9.97 1.83 3.52
C SER A 248 9.42 2.29 4.87
N ALA A 249 10.27 2.44 5.89
CA ALA A 249 9.86 2.91 7.21
C ALA A 249 9.43 4.39 7.22
N GLU A 250 10.12 5.25 6.48
CA GLU A 250 9.73 6.66 6.31
C GLU A 250 8.37 6.77 5.59
N LEU A 251 8.12 5.94 4.58
CA LEU A 251 6.83 5.90 3.89
C LEU A 251 5.71 5.39 4.80
N ILE A 252 5.97 4.39 5.66
CA ILE A 252 4.98 3.94 6.66
C ILE A 252 4.66 5.09 7.62
N ALA A 253 5.66 5.81 8.12
CA ALA A 253 5.45 6.94 9.03
C ALA A 253 4.63 8.07 8.35
N LEU A 254 4.92 8.37 7.08
CA LEU A 254 4.15 9.33 6.28
C LEU A 254 2.70 8.89 6.15
N MET A 255 2.45 7.64 5.76
CA MET A 255 1.08 7.14 5.55
C MET A 255 0.29 7.06 6.85
N ALA A 256 0.95 6.67 7.94
CA ALA A 256 0.34 6.70 9.27
C ALA A 256 -0.05 8.13 9.71
N ALA A 257 0.73 9.14 9.32
CA ALA A 257 0.39 10.53 9.56
C ALA A 257 -0.72 11.05 8.62
N ALA A 258 -0.75 10.55 7.38
CA ALA A 258 -1.77 10.94 6.41
C ALA A 258 -3.17 10.50 6.83
N VAL A 259 -3.34 9.28 7.35
CA VAL A 259 -4.65 8.79 7.81
C VAL A 259 -5.18 9.50 9.06
N GLN A 260 -4.37 10.31 9.73
CA GLN A 260 -4.75 11.14 10.87
C GLN A 260 -5.18 12.56 10.46
N GLN A 261 -5.21 12.88 9.15
CA GLN A 261 -5.66 14.19 8.70
C GLN A 261 -7.15 14.37 8.96
N ALA A 262 -7.56 15.58 9.32
CA ALA A 262 -8.92 15.86 9.82
C ALA A 262 -10.04 15.44 8.83
N ASP A 263 -9.73 15.44 7.53
CA ASP A 263 -10.71 15.10 6.49
C ASP A 263 -10.72 13.60 6.13
N MET A 264 -9.85 12.78 6.76
CA MET A 264 -9.81 11.34 6.53
C MET A 264 -10.86 10.61 7.36
N ASP A 265 -11.37 9.46 6.85
CA ASP A 265 -12.29 8.62 7.59
C ASP A 265 -11.69 8.21 8.95
N TYR A 266 -12.49 8.20 10.00
CA TYR A 266 -12.12 7.89 11.38
C TYR A 266 -11.11 8.86 12.03
N ALA A 267 -10.74 9.98 11.40
CA ALA A 267 -9.79 10.94 11.99
C ALA A 267 -10.35 11.67 13.22
N ASP A 268 -11.65 11.60 13.46
CA ASP A 268 -12.34 12.09 14.65
C ASP A 268 -12.44 11.06 15.79
N ASP A 269 -12.06 9.80 15.55
CA ASP A 269 -12.03 8.73 16.54
C ASP A 269 -10.69 8.70 17.27
N ASP A 270 -10.72 8.87 18.60
CA ASP A 270 -9.50 8.96 19.42
C ASP A 270 -8.69 7.65 19.46
N ASP A 271 -9.36 6.50 19.40
CA ASP A 271 -8.68 5.19 19.40
C ASP A 271 -8.00 4.95 18.05
N TYR A 272 -8.68 5.29 16.94
CA TYR A 272 -8.09 5.22 15.61
C TYR A 272 -6.84 6.09 15.50
N VAL A 273 -6.93 7.36 15.93
CA VAL A 273 -5.80 8.29 15.94
C VAL A 273 -4.66 7.78 16.82
N THR A 274 -4.97 7.18 17.97
CA THR A 274 -3.97 6.59 18.87
C THR A 274 -3.22 5.44 18.20
N TYR A 275 -3.90 4.51 17.54
CA TYR A 275 -3.25 3.41 16.81
C TYR A 275 -2.39 3.92 15.64
N ALA A 276 -2.88 4.89 14.89
CA ALA A 276 -2.12 5.51 13.81
C ALA A 276 -0.86 6.23 14.31
N GLN A 277 -0.93 6.92 15.46
CA GLN A 277 0.24 7.55 16.11
C GLN A 277 1.26 6.53 16.61
N GLN A 278 0.81 5.42 17.18
CA GLN A 278 1.69 4.33 17.60
C GLN A 278 2.44 3.72 16.42
N MET A 279 1.73 3.44 15.31
CA MET A 279 2.34 2.96 14.07
C MET A 279 3.34 3.97 13.50
N GLN A 280 2.99 5.26 13.46
CA GLN A 280 3.86 6.34 13.01
C GLN A 280 5.15 6.42 13.84
N ALA A 281 5.05 6.36 15.18
CA ALA A 281 6.19 6.40 16.08
C ALA A 281 7.10 5.17 15.93
N ALA A 282 6.51 3.98 15.79
CA ALA A 282 7.24 2.74 15.55
C ALA A 282 7.98 2.79 14.21
N ALA A 283 7.33 3.23 13.13
CA ALA A 283 7.94 3.38 11.82
C ALA A 283 9.08 4.42 11.81
N SER A 284 8.89 5.57 12.47
CA SER A 284 9.95 6.57 12.63
C SER A 284 11.16 6.00 13.40
N THR A 285 10.90 5.14 14.39
CA THR A 285 11.95 4.42 15.14
C THR A 285 12.66 3.42 14.25
N ALA A 286 11.94 2.69 13.38
CA ALA A 286 12.53 1.77 12.41
C ALA A 286 13.46 2.49 11.42
N ALA A 287 13.02 3.65 10.90
CA ALA A 287 13.86 4.48 10.02
C ALA A 287 15.13 4.97 10.74
N LYS A 288 15.03 5.40 12.00
CA LYS A 288 16.18 5.78 12.82
C LYS A 288 17.12 4.61 13.08
N ALA A 289 16.58 3.43 13.36
CA ALA A 289 17.35 2.21 13.58
C ALA A 289 18.13 1.81 12.31
N GLY A 290 17.50 1.92 11.13
CA GLY A 290 18.15 1.71 9.83
C GLY A 290 19.33 2.65 9.62
N ARG A 291 19.14 3.95 9.85
CA ARG A 291 20.21 4.96 9.72
C ARG A 291 21.36 4.75 10.70
N ASN A 292 21.07 4.28 11.91
CA ASN A 292 22.04 4.09 12.98
C ASN A 292 22.67 2.70 12.98
N ASN A 293 22.36 1.83 12.01
CA ASN A 293 22.83 0.44 11.96
C ASN A 293 22.54 -0.34 13.26
N ASN A 294 21.36 -0.14 13.84
CA ASN A 294 20.96 -0.78 15.09
C ASN A 294 19.86 -1.83 14.84
N TYR A 295 20.28 -3.11 14.76
CA TYR A 295 19.38 -4.23 14.45
C TYR A 295 18.36 -4.50 15.56
N GLU A 296 18.76 -4.44 16.84
CA GLU A 296 17.86 -4.68 17.97
C GLU A 296 16.73 -3.63 18.01
N MET A 297 17.11 -2.35 17.86
CA MET A 297 16.14 -1.26 17.80
C MET A 297 15.19 -1.44 16.61
N LEU A 298 15.69 -1.90 15.45
CA LEU A 298 14.86 -2.18 14.28
C LEU A 298 13.87 -3.30 14.55
N SER A 299 14.33 -4.44 15.11
CA SER A 299 13.46 -5.59 15.41
C SER A 299 12.30 -5.19 16.31
N ASN A 300 12.58 -4.43 17.37
CA ASN A 300 11.56 -3.92 18.27
C ASN A 300 10.58 -2.96 17.57
N ALA A 301 11.10 -2.09 16.72
CA ALA A 301 10.29 -1.13 15.96
C ALA A 301 9.37 -1.80 14.95
N VAL A 302 9.85 -2.82 14.23
CA VAL A 302 9.05 -3.60 13.27
C VAL A 302 7.92 -4.35 13.98
N ASN A 303 8.19 -4.91 15.16
CA ASN A 303 7.15 -5.51 16.01
C ASN A 303 6.11 -4.47 16.42
N GLY A 304 6.53 -3.24 16.76
CA GLY A 304 5.63 -2.13 17.07
C GLY A 304 4.73 -1.73 15.89
N VAL A 305 5.25 -1.71 14.66
CA VAL A 305 4.43 -1.50 13.45
C VAL A 305 3.42 -2.63 13.29
N SER A 306 3.84 -3.89 13.46
CA SER A 306 2.96 -5.06 13.35
C SER A 306 1.82 -5.01 14.39
N GLN A 307 2.15 -4.62 15.63
CA GLN A 307 1.17 -4.48 16.70
C GLN A 307 0.16 -3.37 16.40
N GLY A 308 0.62 -2.18 15.96
CA GLY A 308 -0.26 -1.08 15.59
C GLY A 308 -1.23 -1.45 14.46
N CYS A 309 -0.77 -2.23 13.46
CA CYS A 309 -1.65 -2.77 12.42
C CYS A 309 -2.71 -3.72 13.01
N ALA A 310 -2.32 -4.63 13.90
CA ALA A 310 -3.22 -5.62 14.50
C ALA A 310 -4.27 -4.97 15.41
N ASP A 311 -3.86 -4.01 16.24
CA ASP A 311 -4.73 -3.32 17.18
C ASP A 311 -5.79 -2.48 16.42
N CYS A 312 -5.34 -1.67 15.44
CA CYS A 312 -6.25 -0.89 14.62
C CYS A 312 -7.24 -1.78 13.85
N HIS A 313 -6.77 -2.86 13.21
CA HIS A 313 -7.64 -3.78 12.47
C HIS A 313 -8.50 -4.68 13.38
N GLY A 314 -8.27 -4.70 14.69
CA GLY A 314 -9.15 -5.35 15.66
C GLY A 314 -10.47 -4.59 15.81
N ASP A 315 -10.39 -3.25 15.79
CA ASP A 315 -11.51 -2.36 16.08
C ASP A 315 -12.10 -1.72 14.81
N PHE A 316 -11.26 -1.42 13.81
CA PHE A 316 -11.61 -0.72 12.56
C PHE A 316 -11.36 -1.61 11.35
N ARG A 317 -12.39 -2.34 10.91
CA ARG A 317 -12.34 -3.22 9.73
C ARG A 317 -13.40 -2.90 8.71
#